data_6fb92017da558faecdedca11dabca03b
#
_entry.id   6fb92017da558faecdedca11dabca03b
#
_cell.length_a   1.000
_cell.length_b   1.000
_cell.length_c   1.000
_cell.angle_alpha   90.00
_cell.angle_beta   90.00
_cell.angle_gamma   90.00
#
_symmetry.space_group_name_H-M   'P 1'
#
loop_
_entity.id
_entity.type
_entity.pdbx_description
1 polymer ?
#
loop_
_entity_poly.entity_id
_entity_poly.type
_entity_poly.pdbx_seq_one_letter_code
_entity_poly.pdbx_strand_id
1 'polypeptide(L)'
;MTTIRLVKMRITNFKGQRYLEVDFDPNVTYIIGGNETGKTTIMDAFIWTMFGKDSLGRSDFNIKTLDSENHVIPKLEHEVVVTLDVDGTHTTFRRCYKENWVKKRGAVEAVMEGHSVDYYVDDVPLGKREYDRRVSDICPEQLFRQITNPAYFPSLKTQEQRAMLFDIVGDITNEDVLNSLITIKNKHDYDPLIEAFNSRKSLEDLKTQVVSQKNMSKKEISDIPGRIEENNRNMPEAQDWVSIRKQIEDKKAEISAIDDQIADKSEIGKAISDEKNKLRKEIDSKSNQLSDIIREIKKKANADYEKWYFALQGKKSELSRAEG
;
A
#
# COMPACT_ATOMS: atom_id res chain seq x y z
N MET A 1 26.08 -8.28 16.26
CA MET A 1 25.75 -6.94 15.70
C MET A 1 27.03 -6.45 15.05
N THR A 2 27.07 -6.28 13.73
CA THR A 2 28.31 -5.89 13.02
C THR A 2 28.58 -4.40 13.24
N THR A 3 29.78 -4.07 13.63
CA THR A 3 30.24 -2.68 13.81
C THR A 3 31.09 -2.27 12.61
N ILE A 4 30.71 -1.21 11.92
CA ILE A 4 31.46 -0.68 10.78
C ILE A 4 31.89 0.74 11.11
N ARG A 5 33.18 1.03 10.93
CA ARG A 5 33.75 2.36 11.16
C ARG A 5 34.57 2.79 9.94
N LEU A 6 34.44 4.03 9.55
CA LEU A 6 35.33 4.65 8.59
C LEU A 6 36.62 5.08 9.33
N VAL A 7 37.75 4.51 8.97
CA VAL A 7 39.04 4.75 9.65
C VAL A 7 39.81 5.83 8.90
N LYS A 8 39.95 5.67 7.59
CA LYS A 8 40.79 6.54 6.78
C LYS A 8 40.27 6.66 5.37
N MET A 9 40.44 7.83 4.77
CA MET A 9 40.17 8.03 3.37
C MET A 9 41.27 8.86 2.70
N ARG A 10 41.69 8.42 1.50
CA ARG A 10 42.60 9.16 0.64
C ARG A 10 41.94 9.43 -0.69
N ILE A 11 41.99 10.68 -1.11
CA ILE A 11 41.39 11.19 -2.33
C ILE A 11 42.52 11.75 -3.20
N THR A 12 42.58 11.34 -4.45
CA THR A 12 43.53 11.84 -5.44
C THR A 12 42.81 12.25 -6.72
N ASN A 13 42.96 13.50 -7.11
CA ASN A 13 42.39 14.08 -8.33
C ASN A 13 40.88 13.89 -8.51
N PHE A 14 40.09 13.96 -7.46
CA PHE A 14 38.63 13.72 -7.52
C PHE A 14 37.87 15.03 -7.34
N LYS A 15 37.04 15.41 -8.30
CA LYS A 15 36.21 16.64 -8.28
C LYS A 15 37.00 17.91 -7.88
N GLY A 16 38.19 18.10 -8.44
CA GLY A 16 39.02 19.25 -8.11
C GLY A 16 39.87 19.11 -6.86
N GLN A 17 39.64 18.09 -6.03
CA GLN A 17 40.49 17.77 -4.90
C GLN A 17 41.73 17.03 -5.40
N ARG A 18 42.88 17.71 -5.46
CA ARG A 18 44.13 17.12 -5.98
C ARG A 18 44.67 16.02 -5.09
N TYR A 19 44.75 16.29 -3.79
CA TYR A 19 45.16 15.32 -2.77
C TYR A 19 44.54 15.68 -1.43
N LEU A 20 43.91 14.73 -0.80
CA LEU A 20 43.38 14.88 0.55
C LEU A 20 43.51 13.52 1.26
N GLU A 21 44.05 13.53 2.46
CA GLU A 21 44.03 12.38 3.34
C GLU A 21 43.37 12.76 4.64
N VAL A 22 42.40 11.95 5.08
CA VAL A 22 41.60 12.19 6.28
C VAL A 22 41.64 10.94 7.12
N ASP A 23 42.05 11.06 8.36
CA ASP A 23 41.86 10.07 9.40
C ASP A 23 40.62 10.40 10.20
N PHE A 24 39.75 9.42 10.41
CA PHE A 24 38.46 9.61 11.06
C PHE A 24 38.50 9.17 12.51
N ASP A 25 37.99 10.03 13.40
CA ASP A 25 37.84 9.67 14.81
C ASP A 25 36.78 8.57 14.96
N PRO A 26 36.97 7.60 15.85
CA PRO A 26 36.00 6.53 16.08
C PRO A 26 34.58 6.99 16.45
N ASN A 27 34.43 8.17 17.04
CA ASN A 27 33.16 8.70 17.51
C ASN A 27 32.62 9.78 16.56
N VAL A 28 33.35 10.91 16.42
CA VAL A 28 32.88 12.06 15.65
C VAL A 28 34.05 12.78 14.97
N THR A 29 33.97 12.93 13.66
CA THR A 29 34.92 13.76 12.88
C THR A 29 34.21 14.98 12.37
N TYR A 30 34.74 16.17 12.67
CA TYR A 30 34.21 17.44 12.17
C TYR A 30 34.97 17.88 10.90
N ILE A 31 34.24 18.00 9.80
CA ILE A 31 34.77 18.52 8.54
C ILE A 31 34.28 19.98 8.38
N ILE A 32 35.17 20.94 8.63
CA ILE A 32 34.86 22.36 8.67
C ILE A 32 35.57 23.08 7.51
N GLY A 33 34.89 24.03 6.93
CA GLY A 33 35.45 24.86 5.84
C GLY A 33 34.42 25.80 5.23
N GLY A 34 34.84 26.75 4.46
CA GLY A 34 33.98 27.65 3.69
C GLY A 34 33.13 26.93 2.64
N ASN A 35 32.29 27.66 1.93
CA ASN A 35 31.57 27.07 0.78
C ASN A 35 32.58 26.72 -0.32
N GLU A 36 32.28 25.71 -1.11
CA GLU A 36 33.07 25.24 -2.25
C GLU A 36 34.47 24.68 -1.90
N THR A 37 34.80 24.49 -0.63
CA THR A 37 36.09 23.93 -0.20
C THR A 37 36.20 22.40 -0.32
N GLY A 38 35.18 21.74 -0.87
CA GLY A 38 35.22 20.29 -1.12
C GLY A 38 34.66 19.43 0.01
N LYS A 39 33.92 19.98 1.00
CA LYS A 39 33.30 19.18 2.07
C LYS A 39 32.37 18.08 1.52
N THR A 40 31.49 18.42 0.59
CA THR A 40 30.62 17.44 -0.09
C THR A 40 31.41 16.47 -0.95
N THR A 41 32.56 16.88 -1.49
CA THR A 41 33.44 16.02 -2.28
C THR A 41 33.95 14.83 -1.48
N ILE A 42 34.18 14.97 -0.17
CA ILE A 42 34.58 13.88 0.73
C ILE A 42 33.47 12.82 0.78
N MET A 43 32.22 13.23 0.97
CA MET A 43 31.08 12.30 0.96
C MET A 43 30.86 11.67 -0.41
N ASP A 44 30.95 12.47 -1.48
CA ASP A 44 30.86 11.97 -2.86
C ASP A 44 31.94 10.94 -3.16
N ALA A 45 33.18 11.17 -2.74
CA ALA A 45 34.29 10.26 -2.91
C ALA A 45 34.05 8.92 -2.18
N PHE A 46 33.56 8.98 -0.94
CA PHE A 46 33.19 7.79 -0.18
C PHE A 46 32.11 6.97 -0.91
N ILE A 47 31.00 7.62 -1.24
CA ILE A 47 29.85 6.95 -1.89
C ILE A 47 30.23 6.43 -3.28
N TRP A 48 31.07 7.17 -4.01
CA TRP A 48 31.56 6.71 -5.30
C TRP A 48 32.45 5.46 -5.15
N THR A 49 33.33 5.43 -4.16
CA THR A 49 34.17 4.27 -3.92
C THR A 49 33.34 3.06 -3.59
N MET A 50 32.38 3.17 -2.69
CA MET A 50 31.55 2.04 -2.25
C MET A 50 30.51 1.64 -3.32
N PHE A 51 29.77 2.58 -3.87
CA PHE A 51 28.56 2.29 -4.66
C PHE A 51 28.61 2.80 -6.11
N GLY A 52 29.66 3.54 -6.52
CA GLY A 52 29.77 4.08 -7.86
C GLY A 52 28.87 5.27 -8.18
N LYS A 53 28.35 5.95 -7.15
CA LYS A 53 27.41 7.06 -7.26
C LYS A 53 27.90 8.26 -6.47
N ASP A 54 27.35 9.44 -6.71
CA ASP A 54 27.55 10.58 -5.84
C ASP A 54 26.59 10.58 -4.62
N SER A 55 26.71 11.58 -3.75
CA SER A 55 25.85 11.73 -2.56
C SER A 55 24.39 11.96 -2.90
N LEU A 56 24.07 12.39 -4.12
CA LEU A 56 22.71 12.54 -4.63
C LEU A 56 22.18 11.28 -5.31
N GLY A 57 22.99 10.20 -5.39
CA GLY A 57 22.61 8.92 -5.99
C GLY A 57 22.78 8.84 -7.50
N ARG A 58 23.42 9.82 -8.14
CA ARG A 58 23.66 9.84 -9.58
C ARG A 58 24.87 8.99 -9.91
N SER A 59 24.75 8.10 -10.89
CA SER A 59 25.87 7.31 -11.42
C SER A 59 26.66 8.05 -12.48
N ASP A 60 26.04 9.01 -13.15
CA ASP A 60 26.69 9.89 -14.12
C ASP A 60 26.90 11.27 -13.49
N PHE A 61 28.14 11.58 -13.16
CA PHE A 61 28.55 12.86 -12.59
C PHE A 61 30.03 13.13 -12.90
N ASN A 62 30.43 14.41 -12.84
CA ASN A 62 31.80 14.79 -13.16
C ASN A 62 32.77 14.41 -12.05
N ILE A 63 33.65 13.47 -12.33
CA ILE A 63 34.72 12.99 -11.44
C ILE A 63 36.03 13.76 -11.73
N LYS A 64 36.23 14.17 -12.98
CA LYS A 64 37.48 14.71 -13.46
C LYS A 64 37.83 16.05 -12.84
N THR A 65 39.09 16.22 -12.57
CA THR A 65 39.66 17.52 -12.12
C THR A 65 39.76 18.47 -13.30
N LEU A 66 39.36 19.70 -13.07
CA LEU A 66 39.43 20.80 -14.04
C LEU A 66 40.65 21.69 -13.76
N ASP A 67 41.14 22.32 -14.80
CA ASP A 67 42.11 23.44 -14.70
C ASP A 67 41.46 24.77 -14.33
N SER A 68 42.21 25.86 -14.32
CA SER A 68 41.73 27.21 -14.02
C SER A 68 40.76 27.76 -15.06
N GLU A 69 40.71 27.18 -16.25
CA GLU A 69 39.84 27.56 -17.36
C GLU A 69 38.61 26.62 -17.52
N ASN A 70 38.38 25.76 -16.53
CA ASN A 70 37.31 24.75 -16.52
C ASN A 70 37.47 23.68 -17.60
N HIS A 71 38.65 23.43 -18.11
CA HIS A 71 38.93 22.31 -18.99
C HIS A 71 39.37 21.09 -18.20
N VAL A 72 39.01 19.91 -18.68
CA VAL A 72 39.44 18.64 -18.07
C VAL A 72 40.94 18.46 -18.25
N ILE A 73 41.66 18.24 -17.17
CA ILE A 73 43.08 17.91 -17.21
C ILE A 73 43.21 16.47 -17.71
N PRO A 74 43.79 16.23 -18.91
CA PRO A 74 43.85 14.88 -19.47
C PRO A 74 44.92 14.01 -18.79
N LYS A 75 44.77 12.70 -18.93
CA LYS A 75 45.70 11.68 -18.43
C LYS A 75 45.93 11.66 -16.92
N LEU A 76 44.99 12.22 -16.16
CA LEU A 76 44.98 12.07 -14.72
C LEU A 76 44.29 10.78 -14.32
N GLU A 77 44.82 10.12 -13.33
CA GLU A 77 44.11 9.08 -12.61
C GLU A 77 43.36 9.70 -11.44
N HIS A 78 42.09 9.31 -11.30
CA HIS A 78 41.21 9.78 -10.24
C HIS A 78 41.00 8.61 -9.28
N GLU A 79 41.62 8.67 -8.11
CA GLU A 79 41.65 7.57 -7.17
C GLU A 79 41.04 7.96 -5.84
N VAL A 80 40.26 7.06 -5.28
CA VAL A 80 39.79 7.14 -3.89
C VAL A 80 40.08 5.81 -3.19
N VAL A 81 40.63 5.93 -2.02
CA VAL A 81 40.93 4.80 -1.13
C VAL A 81 40.19 5.00 0.18
N VAL A 82 39.41 4.01 0.58
CA VAL A 82 38.60 3.99 1.81
C VAL A 82 39.01 2.82 2.66
N THR A 83 39.42 3.05 3.90
CA THR A 83 39.72 2.00 4.87
C THR A 83 38.61 1.94 5.90
N LEU A 84 37.97 0.79 5.99
CA LEU A 84 36.91 0.50 6.96
C LEU A 84 37.49 -0.45 8.03
N ASP A 85 37.06 -0.27 9.26
CA ASP A 85 37.14 -1.25 10.33
C ASP A 85 35.78 -1.97 10.43
N VAL A 86 35.80 -3.26 10.18
CA VAL A 86 34.63 -4.14 10.29
C VAL A 86 34.88 -5.16 11.38
N ASP A 87 34.22 -4.98 12.51
CA ASP A 87 34.40 -5.86 13.69
C ASP A 87 35.87 -6.07 14.12
N GLY A 88 36.66 -4.99 14.04
CA GLY A 88 38.11 -5.02 14.41
C GLY A 88 39.04 -5.44 13.27
N THR A 89 38.53 -5.71 12.09
CA THR A 89 39.32 -6.06 10.90
C THR A 89 39.33 -4.90 9.92
N HIS A 90 40.53 -4.42 9.55
CA HIS A 90 40.64 -3.36 8.55
C HIS A 90 40.53 -3.95 7.15
N THR A 91 39.67 -3.35 6.33
CA THR A 91 39.53 -3.66 4.91
C THR A 91 39.63 -2.39 4.11
N THR A 92 40.45 -2.41 3.06
CA THR A 92 40.69 -1.23 2.23
C THR A 92 40.05 -1.40 0.85
N PHE A 93 39.19 -0.49 0.50
CA PHE A 93 38.55 -0.39 -0.81
C PHE A 93 39.19 0.73 -1.62
N ARG A 94 39.62 0.41 -2.83
CA ARG A 94 40.22 1.38 -3.74
C ARG A 94 39.51 1.32 -5.10
N ARG A 95 39.15 2.49 -5.61
CA ARG A 95 38.58 2.65 -6.94
C ARG A 95 39.38 3.70 -7.68
N CYS A 96 39.84 3.37 -8.90
CA CYS A 96 40.62 4.23 -9.75
C CYS A 96 39.92 4.39 -11.11
N TYR A 97 39.59 5.63 -11.48
CA TYR A 97 39.02 5.98 -12.76
C TYR A 97 40.09 6.62 -13.63
N LYS A 98 40.28 6.09 -14.84
CA LYS A 98 41.32 6.56 -15.76
C LYS A 98 40.85 6.62 -17.21
N GLU A 99 41.53 7.43 -18.00
CA GLU A 99 41.32 7.53 -19.44
C GLU A 99 42.11 6.46 -20.18
N ASN A 100 41.48 5.83 -21.15
CA ASN A 100 42.13 4.86 -22.04
C ASN A 100 42.65 5.60 -23.26
N TRP A 101 43.97 5.77 -23.35
CA TRP A 101 44.65 6.40 -24.47
C TRP A 101 45.29 5.35 -25.35
N VAL A 102 44.84 5.26 -26.61
CA VAL A 102 45.29 4.28 -27.59
C VAL A 102 46.05 4.97 -28.71
N LYS A 103 47.27 4.54 -28.95
CA LYS A 103 48.05 4.99 -30.11
C LYS A 103 47.87 3.99 -31.22
N LYS A 104 47.11 4.40 -32.28
CA LYS A 104 46.94 3.57 -33.51
C LYS A 104 48.25 3.46 -34.27
N ARG A 105 48.44 2.33 -34.95
CA ARG A 105 49.63 2.10 -35.76
C ARG A 105 49.77 3.17 -36.84
N GLY A 106 50.89 3.93 -36.81
CA GLY A 106 51.15 5.06 -37.75
C GLY A 106 50.62 6.41 -37.29
N ALA A 107 49.94 6.48 -36.15
CA ALA A 107 49.54 7.81 -35.59
C ALA A 107 50.68 8.45 -34.80
N VAL A 108 50.80 9.77 -34.90
CA VAL A 108 51.80 10.54 -34.14
C VAL A 108 51.43 10.65 -32.66
N GLU A 109 50.11 10.80 -32.38
CA GLU A 109 49.57 11.02 -31.02
C GLU A 109 48.61 9.89 -30.64
N ALA A 110 48.49 9.66 -29.33
CA ALA A 110 47.46 8.77 -28.77
C ALA A 110 46.12 9.52 -28.72
N VAL A 111 45.05 8.81 -29.03
CA VAL A 111 43.66 9.30 -28.96
C VAL A 111 42.96 8.64 -27.80
N MET A 112 42.16 9.40 -27.08
CA MET A 112 41.34 8.89 -25.99
C MET A 112 40.16 8.09 -26.59
N GLU A 113 40.07 6.79 -26.24
CA GLU A 113 39.02 5.88 -26.76
C GLU A 113 37.98 5.52 -25.66
N GLY A 114 38.02 6.17 -24.50
CA GLY A 114 37.07 5.90 -23.44
C GLY A 114 37.70 5.93 -22.05
N HIS A 115 37.01 5.35 -21.09
CA HIS A 115 37.39 5.32 -19.70
C HIS A 115 37.32 3.90 -19.16
N SER A 116 38.16 3.61 -18.16
CA SER A 116 38.10 2.38 -17.38
C SER A 116 38.08 2.70 -15.89
N VAL A 117 37.53 1.77 -15.12
CA VAL A 117 37.54 1.82 -13.67
C VAL A 117 38.18 0.55 -13.15
N ASP A 118 39.25 0.68 -12.39
CA ASP A 118 39.91 -0.41 -11.72
C ASP A 118 39.43 -0.48 -10.25
N TYR A 119 39.28 -1.67 -9.76
CA TYR A 119 38.75 -1.96 -8.43
C TYR A 119 39.75 -2.83 -7.65
N TYR A 120 39.97 -2.50 -6.38
CA TYR A 120 40.85 -3.25 -5.52
C TYR A 120 40.23 -3.37 -4.11
N VAL A 121 40.44 -4.52 -3.50
CA VAL A 121 40.19 -4.75 -2.08
C VAL A 121 41.47 -5.28 -1.46
N ASP A 122 41.96 -4.61 -0.42
CA ASP A 122 43.26 -4.91 0.23
C ASP A 122 44.39 -5.04 -0.79
N ASP A 123 44.48 -4.09 -1.72
CA ASP A 123 45.39 -4.01 -2.85
C ASP A 123 45.30 -5.15 -3.89
N VAL A 124 44.36 -6.08 -3.72
CA VAL A 124 44.09 -7.14 -4.70
C VAL A 124 43.16 -6.60 -5.79
N PRO A 125 43.54 -6.64 -7.08
CA PRO A 125 42.66 -6.22 -8.17
C PRO A 125 41.47 -7.16 -8.34
N LEU A 126 40.29 -6.63 -8.45
CA LEU A 126 39.03 -7.38 -8.61
C LEU A 126 38.24 -6.90 -9.83
N GLY A 127 37.42 -7.79 -10.37
CA GLY A 127 36.39 -7.39 -11.31
C GLY A 127 35.25 -6.64 -10.59
N LYS A 128 34.55 -5.75 -11.32
CA LYS A 128 33.46 -4.94 -10.77
C LYS A 128 32.45 -5.76 -9.97
N ARG A 129 32.01 -6.92 -10.48
CA ARG A 129 31.03 -7.78 -9.79
C ARG A 129 31.49 -8.25 -8.42
N GLU A 130 32.76 -8.68 -8.34
CA GLU A 130 33.32 -9.18 -7.09
C GLU A 130 33.53 -8.06 -6.09
N TYR A 131 33.97 -6.89 -6.58
CA TYR A 131 34.07 -5.69 -5.76
C TYR A 131 32.72 -5.26 -5.18
N ASP A 132 31.69 -5.15 -6.02
CA ASP A 132 30.33 -4.79 -5.61
C ASP A 132 29.77 -5.80 -4.59
N ARG A 133 30.08 -7.10 -4.77
CA ARG A 133 29.71 -8.14 -3.81
C ARG A 133 30.39 -7.92 -2.45
N ARG A 134 31.70 -7.67 -2.43
CA ARG A 134 32.46 -7.41 -1.19
C ARG A 134 31.93 -6.20 -0.43
N VAL A 135 31.58 -5.14 -1.16
CA VAL A 135 30.93 -3.95 -0.56
C VAL A 135 29.57 -4.30 0.02
N SER A 136 28.76 -5.05 -0.72
CA SER A 136 27.42 -5.45 -0.31
C SER A 136 27.40 -6.38 0.90
N ASP A 137 28.43 -7.25 1.01
CA ASP A 137 28.60 -8.15 2.16
C ASP A 137 28.87 -7.37 3.46
N ILE A 138 29.48 -6.19 3.37
CA ILE A 138 29.68 -5.29 4.52
C ILE A 138 28.42 -4.48 4.80
N CYS A 139 27.94 -3.75 3.80
CA CYS A 139 26.76 -2.91 3.92
C CYS A 139 26.08 -2.72 2.55
N PRO A 140 24.90 -3.28 2.33
CA PRO A 140 24.11 -3.01 1.12
C PRO A 140 23.83 -1.52 0.94
N GLU A 141 23.89 -1.01 -0.30
CA GLU A 141 23.69 0.41 -0.60
C GLU A 141 22.38 0.96 -0.01
N GLN A 142 21.30 0.18 -0.10
CA GLN A 142 20.00 0.60 0.42
C GLN A 142 20.04 0.83 1.93
N LEU A 143 20.63 -0.10 2.67
CA LEU A 143 20.78 0.01 4.12
C LEU A 143 21.67 1.21 4.48
N PHE A 144 22.79 1.40 3.76
CA PHE A 144 23.67 2.54 3.95
C PHE A 144 22.91 3.88 3.81
N ARG A 145 22.13 4.02 2.74
CA ARG A 145 21.32 5.22 2.48
C ARG A 145 20.25 5.44 3.55
N GLN A 146 19.65 4.38 4.04
CA GLN A 146 18.66 4.44 5.12
C GLN A 146 19.23 5.01 6.41
N ILE A 147 20.46 4.61 6.75
CA ILE A 147 21.11 5.00 8.01
C ILE A 147 21.71 6.39 7.91
N THR A 148 22.31 6.74 6.77
CA THR A 148 23.15 7.94 6.65
C THR A 148 22.47 9.14 6.03
N ASN A 149 21.36 8.95 5.30
CA ASN A 149 20.66 10.03 4.63
C ASN A 149 19.24 10.22 5.18
N PRO A 150 19.00 11.23 6.05
CA PRO A 150 17.68 11.47 6.63
C PRO A 150 16.62 11.84 5.58
N ALA A 151 17.02 12.34 4.41
CA ALA A 151 16.11 12.66 3.32
C ALA A 151 15.76 11.44 2.45
N TYR A 152 16.42 10.30 2.65
CA TYR A 152 16.20 9.11 1.82
C TYR A 152 14.81 8.52 2.02
N PHE A 153 14.42 8.27 3.27
CA PHE A 153 13.11 7.72 3.59
C PHE A 153 11.93 8.59 3.06
N PRO A 154 11.91 9.92 3.28
CA PRO A 154 10.87 10.77 2.70
C PRO A 154 10.84 10.80 1.17
N SER A 155 11.97 10.56 0.50
CA SER A 155 12.05 10.55 -0.98
C SER A 155 11.49 9.29 -1.63
N LEU A 156 11.29 8.22 -0.87
CA LEU A 156 10.76 6.95 -1.36
C LEU A 156 9.27 7.03 -1.66
N LYS A 157 8.80 6.20 -2.58
CA LYS A 157 7.36 6.02 -2.81
C LYS A 157 6.71 5.38 -1.59
N THR A 158 5.44 5.68 -1.35
CA THR A 158 4.68 5.17 -0.18
C THR A 158 4.77 3.65 -0.01
N GLN A 159 4.79 2.89 -1.10
CA GLN A 159 4.92 1.44 -1.04
C GLN A 159 6.31 1.00 -0.54
N GLU A 160 7.37 1.67 -0.99
CA GLU A 160 8.75 1.41 -0.58
C GLU A 160 8.99 1.82 0.88
N GLN A 161 8.43 2.97 1.30
CA GLN A 161 8.45 3.40 2.70
C GLN A 161 7.77 2.37 3.60
N ARG A 162 6.63 1.85 3.16
CA ARG A 162 5.88 0.84 3.91
C ARG A 162 6.67 -0.47 4.01
N ALA A 163 7.22 -0.98 2.90
CA ALA A 163 8.04 -2.19 2.90
C ALA A 163 9.22 -2.07 3.87
N MET A 164 9.91 -0.94 3.82
CA MET A 164 11.06 -0.65 4.68
C MET A 164 10.69 -0.63 6.18
N LEU A 165 9.53 -0.06 6.53
CA LEU A 165 9.05 -0.07 7.91
C LEU A 165 8.70 -1.49 8.38
N PHE A 166 8.13 -2.31 7.51
CA PHE A 166 7.86 -3.72 7.83
C PHE A 166 9.14 -4.54 8.01
N ASP A 167 10.18 -4.28 7.20
CA ASP A 167 11.49 -4.94 7.37
C ASP A 167 12.11 -4.63 8.75
N ILE A 168 11.90 -3.41 9.27
CA ILE A 168 12.43 -3.00 10.59
C ILE A 168 11.60 -3.57 11.74
N VAL A 169 10.28 -3.54 11.61
CA VAL A 169 9.34 -3.97 12.67
C VAL A 169 9.22 -5.49 12.74
N GLY A 170 9.56 -6.18 11.65
CA GLY A 170 9.33 -7.60 11.46
C GLY A 170 7.94 -7.91 10.90
N ASP A 171 7.74 -9.15 10.48
CA ASP A 171 6.46 -9.63 9.97
C ASP A 171 5.41 -9.63 11.10
N ILE A 172 4.52 -8.66 11.04
CA ILE A 172 3.32 -8.66 11.88
C ILE A 172 2.30 -9.56 11.18
N THR A 173 1.94 -10.65 11.83
CA THR A 173 0.95 -11.57 11.26
C THR A 173 -0.46 -10.97 11.32
N ASN A 174 -1.33 -11.43 10.41
CA ASN A 174 -2.75 -11.02 10.45
C ASN A 174 -3.41 -11.37 11.81
N GLU A 175 -2.95 -12.44 12.46
CA GLU A 175 -3.41 -12.84 13.80
C GLU A 175 -2.99 -11.83 14.87
N ASP A 176 -1.77 -11.31 14.82
CA ASP A 176 -1.31 -10.28 15.77
C ASP A 176 -2.14 -9.02 15.65
N VAL A 177 -2.43 -8.60 14.39
CA VAL A 177 -3.28 -7.44 14.12
C VAL A 177 -4.70 -7.67 14.64
N LEU A 178 -5.30 -8.82 14.35
CA LEU A 178 -6.64 -9.16 14.83
C LEU A 178 -6.69 -9.20 16.37
N ASN A 179 -5.71 -9.83 17.00
CA ASN A 179 -5.63 -9.90 18.47
C ASN A 179 -5.50 -8.50 19.09
N SER A 180 -4.77 -7.59 18.45
CA SER A 180 -4.67 -6.20 18.92
C SER A 180 -5.98 -5.42 18.74
N LEU A 181 -6.75 -5.70 17.70
CA LEU A 181 -8.04 -5.08 17.42
C LEU A 181 -9.17 -5.62 18.29
N ILE A 182 -9.15 -6.89 18.64
CA ILE A 182 -10.16 -7.55 19.49
C ILE A 182 -10.16 -6.99 20.93
N THR A 183 -9.08 -6.41 21.39
CA THR A 183 -8.98 -5.73 22.69
C THR A 183 -9.71 -4.39 22.71
N ILE A 184 -10.09 -3.82 21.57
CA ILE A 184 -10.82 -2.57 21.43
C ILE A 184 -12.32 -2.89 21.28
N LYS A 185 -13.15 -2.20 22.02
CA LYS A 185 -14.57 -2.39 22.36
C LYS A 185 -15.60 -2.84 21.29
N ASN A 186 -15.23 -3.13 20.02
CA ASN A 186 -16.18 -3.43 18.95
C ASN A 186 -15.81 -4.70 18.15
N LYS A 187 -15.85 -5.85 18.81
CA LYS A 187 -15.51 -7.14 18.21
C LYS A 187 -16.30 -7.45 16.91
N HIS A 188 -17.59 -7.11 16.90
CA HIS A 188 -18.47 -7.37 15.76
C HIS A 188 -18.18 -6.56 14.49
N ASP A 189 -17.51 -5.43 14.62
CA ASP A 189 -17.14 -4.61 13.46
C ASP A 189 -16.07 -5.26 12.59
N TYR A 190 -15.33 -6.23 13.13
CA TYR A 190 -14.24 -6.95 12.48
C TYR A 190 -14.61 -8.35 12.00
N ASP A 191 -15.84 -8.82 12.27
CA ASP A 191 -16.30 -10.15 11.86
C ASP A 191 -16.08 -10.44 10.36
N PRO A 192 -16.33 -9.49 9.41
CA PRO A 192 -16.05 -9.72 8.00
C PRO A 192 -14.56 -9.88 7.66
N LEU A 193 -13.69 -9.22 8.43
CA LEU A 193 -12.23 -9.35 8.29
C LEU A 193 -11.75 -10.70 8.81
N ILE A 194 -12.25 -11.12 9.96
CA ILE A 194 -11.94 -12.41 10.59
C ILE A 194 -12.37 -13.55 9.64
N GLU A 195 -13.56 -13.45 9.06
CA GLU A 195 -14.07 -14.44 8.09
C GLU A 195 -13.22 -14.48 6.82
N ALA A 196 -12.79 -13.33 6.30
CA ALA A 196 -11.92 -13.25 5.13
C ALA A 196 -10.55 -13.91 5.39
N PHE A 197 -9.93 -13.66 6.54
CA PHE A 197 -8.66 -14.28 6.91
C PHE A 197 -8.79 -15.79 7.14
N ASN A 198 -9.84 -16.24 7.80
CA ASN A 198 -10.13 -17.68 7.97
C ASN A 198 -10.35 -18.39 6.63
N SER A 199 -10.89 -17.67 5.64
CA SER A 199 -11.10 -18.17 4.27
C SER A 199 -9.85 -18.02 3.40
N ARG A 200 -8.70 -17.60 3.93
CA ARG A 200 -7.44 -17.32 3.22
C ARG A 200 -7.59 -16.31 2.07
N LYS A 201 -8.57 -15.43 2.14
CA LYS A 201 -8.75 -14.33 1.19
C LYS A 201 -7.76 -13.21 1.51
N SER A 202 -7.20 -12.59 0.48
CA SER A 202 -6.39 -11.40 0.66
C SER A 202 -7.25 -10.19 1.03
N LEU A 203 -6.66 -9.19 1.69
CA LEU A 203 -7.34 -7.92 1.98
C LEU A 203 -7.77 -7.19 0.70
N GLU A 204 -7.00 -7.34 -0.39
CA GLU A 204 -7.34 -6.78 -1.70
C GLU A 204 -8.58 -7.45 -2.30
N ASP A 205 -8.71 -8.77 -2.16
CA ASP A 205 -9.90 -9.51 -2.61
C ASP A 205 -11.13 -9.08 -1.81
N LEU A 206 -11.00 -8.97 -0.49
CA LEU A 206 -12.08 -8.48 0.38
C LEU A 206 -12.51 -7.05 -0.02
N LYS A 207 -11.56 -6.16 -0.22
CA LYS A 207 -11.81 -4.78 -0.66
C LYS A 207 -12.54 -4.76 -2.01
N THR A 208 -12.08 -5.57 -2.96
CA THR A 208 -12.69 -5.70 -4.28
C THR A 208 -14.13 -6.22 -4.18
N GLN A 209 -14.36 -7.24 -3.33
CA GLN A 209 -15.68 -7.79 -3.07
C GLN A 209 -16.63 -6.74 -2.47
N VAL A 210 -16.17 -6.01 -1.45
CA VAL A 210 -16.96 -4.94 -0.80
C VAL A 210 -17.27 -3.81 -1.76
N VAL A 211 -16.31 -3.38 -2.59
CA VAL A 211 -16.52 -2.36 -3.62
C VAL A 211 -17.54 -2.84 -4.66
N SER A 212 -17.45 -4.10 -5.10
CA SER A 212 -18.42 -4.69 -6.04
C SER A 212 -19.84 -4.72 -5.44
N GLN A 213 -20.00 -5.21 -4.21
CA GLN A 213 -21.28 -5.20 -3.50
C GLN A 213 -21.85 -3.78 -3.34
N LYS A 214 -21.02 -2.83 -2.96
CA LYS A 214 -21.39 -1.42 -2.86
C LYS A 214 -21.91 -0.87 -4.19
N ASN A 215 -21.25 -1.20 -5.31
CA ASN A 215 -21.65 -0.74 -6.64
C ASN A 215 -22.97 -1.41 -7.09
N MET A 216 -23.14 -2.71 -6.78
CA MET A 216 -24.41 -3.41 -7.03
C MET A 216 -25.56 -2.75 -6.24
N SER A 217 -25.39 -2.55 -4.94
CA SER A 217 -26.41 -1.89 -4.10
C SER A 217 -26.73 -0.46 -4.56
N LYS A 218 -25.70 0.30 -4.99
CA LYS A 218 -25.94 1.62 -5.58
C LYS A 218 -26.77 1.57 -6.85
N LYS A 219 -26.50 0.58 -7.72
CA LYS A 219 -27.28 0.37 -8.94
C LYS A 219 -28.72 0.00 -8.60
N GLU A 220 -28.92 -0.95 -7.69
CA GLU A 220 -30.25 -1.34 -7.23
C GLU A 220 -31.02 -0.14 -6.67
N ILE A 221 -30.39 0.71 -5.85
CA ILE A 221 -31.00 1.92 -5.30
C ILE A 221 -31.37 2.90 -6.43
N SER A 222 -30.52 3.07 -7.45
CA SER A 222 -30.80 3.95 -8.58
C SER A 222 -31.96 3.44 -9.46
N ASP A 223 -32.16 2.12 -9.52
CA ASP A 223 -33.20 1.48 -10.34
C ASP A 223 -34.58 1.47 -9.62
N ILE A 224 -34.59 1.64 -8.27
CA ILE A 224 -35.83 1.64 -7.48
C ILE A 224 -36.84 2.68 -7.96
N PRO A 225 -36.50 3.97 -8.21
CA PRO A 225 -37.47 4.97 -8.68
C PRO A 225 -38.14 4.55 -9.99
N GLY A 226 -37.36 4.04 -10.96
CA GLY A 226 -37.89 3.56 -12.23
C GLY A 226 -38.86 2.38 -12.06
N ARG A 227 -38.51 1.43 -11.17
CA ARG A 227 -39.39 0.29 -10.84
C ARG A 227 -40.68 0.74 -10.12
N ILE A 228 -40.58 1.77 -9.27
CA ILE A 228 -41.77 2.38 -8.63
C ILE A 228 -42.65 3.03 -9.67
N GLU A 229 -42.08 3.81 -10.61
CA GLU A 229 -42.84 4.42 -11.70
C GLU A 229 -43.48 3.38 -12.61
N GLU A 230 -42.75 2.32 -12.96
CA GLU A 230 -43.28 1.21 -13.76
C GLU A 230 -44.45 0.51 -13.06
N ASN A 231 -44.28 0.21 -11.76
CA ASN A 231 -45.36 -0.38 -10.97
C ASN A 231 -46.55 0.55 -10.84
N ASN A 232 -46.33 1.87 -10.67
CA ASN A 232 -47.42 2.85 -10.61
C ASN A 232 -48.17 2.98 -11.96
N ARG A 233 -47.46 2.88 -13.11
CA ARG A 233 -48.10 2.87 -14.44
C ARG A 233 -48.87 1.59 -14.69
N ASN A 234 -48.41 0.47 -14.18
CA ASN A 234 -49.03 -0.85 -14.33
C ASN A 234 -50.07 -1.12 -13.25
N MET A 235 -50.24 -0.21 -12.26
CA MET A 235 -51.37 -0.29 -11.33
C MET A 235 -52.68 -0.11 -12.10
N PRO A 236 -53.63 -1.04 -11.99
CA PRO A 236 -54.92 -0.85 -12.55
C PRO A 236 -55.50 0.47 -11.99
N GLU A 237 -56.17 1.23 -12.87
CA GLU A 237 -56.86 2.47 -12.51
C GLU A 237 -57.55 2.32 -11.15
N ALA A 238 -57.46 3.38 -10.35
CA ALA A 238 -57.89 3.38 -8.96
C ALA A 238 -59.24 2.71 -8.82
N GLN A 239 -59.20 1.42 -8.53
CA GLN A 239 -60.42 0.73 -8.15
C GLN A 239 -60.89 1.34 -6.84
N ASP A 240 -62.18 1.58 -6.75
CA ASP A 240 -62.78 2.06 -5.52
C ASP A 240 -62.64 1.01 -4.42
N TRP A 241 -61.52 1.09 -3.75
CA TRP A 241 -61.15 0.17 -2.66
C TRP A 241 -62.19 0.19 -1.53
N VAL A 242 -62.94 1.28 -1.42
CA VAL A 242 -64.04 1.40 -0.45
C VAL A 242 -65.21 0.51 -0.85
N SER A 243 -65.56 0.53 -2.15
CA SER A 243 -66.59 -0.36 -2.70
C SER A 243 -66.17 -1.82 -2.64
N ILE A 244 -64.91 -2.12 -2.99
CA ILE A 244 -64.39 -3.49 -2.94
C ILE A 244 -64.33 -4.01 -1.50
N ARG A 245 -63.91 -3.20 -0.54
CA ARG A 245 -63.94 -3.58 0.89
C ARG A 245 -65.36 -3.86 1.35
N LYS A 246 -66.30 -3.01 0.94
CA LYS A 246 -67.70 -3.23 1.27
C LYS A 246 -68.24 -4.52 0.67
N GLN A 247 -67.95 -4.79 -0.62
CA GLN A 247 -68.30 -6.05 -1.24
C GLN A 247 -67.69 -7.27 -0.57
N ILE A 248 -66.43 -7.16 -0.10
CA ILE A 248 -65.76 -8.19 0.65
C ILE A 248 -66.45 -8.43 2.01
N GLU A 249 -66.84 -7.35 2.70
CA GLU A 249 -67.59 -7.45 3.94
C GLU A 249 -68.98 -8.04 3.76
N ASP A 250 -69.69 -7.60 2.74
CA ASP A 250 -71.00 -8.16 2.38
C ASP A 250 -70.90 -9.66 2.04
N LYS A 251 -69.87 -10.06 1.27
CA LYS A 251 -69.63 -11.46 0.97
C LYS A 251 -69.18 -12.27 2.18
N LYS A 252 -68.41 -11.68 3.10
CA LYS A 252 -68.10 -12.34 4.37
C LYS A 252 -69.33 -12.54 5.24
N ALA A 253 -70.28 -11.59 5.25
CA ALA A 253 -71.54 -11.73 5.96
C ALA A 253 -72.44 -12.80 5.33
N GLU A 254 -72.53 -12.84 3.96
CA GLU A 254 -73.24 -13.95 3.25
C GLU A 254 -72.62 -15.31 3.58
N ILE A 255 -71.30 -15.41 3.58
CA ILE A 255 -70.57 -16.65 3.92
C ILE A 255 -70.90 -17.05 5.36
N SER A 256 -70.86 -16.10 6.32
CA SER A 256 -71.19 -16.38 7.72
C SER A 256 -72.61 -16.86 7.87
N ALA A 257 -73.56 -16.25 7.18
CA ALA A 257 -74.96 -16.70 7.21
C ALA A 257 -75.17 -18.11 6.61
N ILE A 258 -74.41 -18.44 5.55
CA ILE A 258 -74.39 -19.78 4.96
C ILE A 258 -73.73 -20.76 5.91
N ASP A 259 -72.62 -20.36 6.59
CA ASP A 259 -71.93 -21.18 7.57
C ASP A 259 -72.86 -21.52 8.76
N ASP A 260 -73.62 -20.56 9.24
CA ASP A 260 -74.58 -20.77 10.29
C ASP A 260 -75.72 -21.73 9.84
N GLN A 261 -76.19 -21.63 8.59
CA GLN A 261 -77.13 -22.59 8.02
C GLN A 261 -76.56 -23.99 7.83
N ILE A 262 -75.26 -24.10 7.55
CA ILE A 262 -74.56 -25.38 7.43
C ILE A 262 -74.31 -25.96 8.81
N ALA A 263 -73.96 -25.17 9.81
CA ALA A 263 -73.73 -25.60 11.18
C ALA A 263 -74.97 -26.17 11.84
N ASP A 264 -76.14 -25.61 11.49
CA ASP A 264 -77.42 -26.09 12.03
C ASP A 264 -77.93 -27.40 11.41
N LYS A 265 -77.35 -27.87 10.29
CA LYS A 265 -77.96 -28.99 9.53
C LYS A 265 -77.22 -30.32 9.51
N SER A 266 -76.00 -30.44 9.94
CA SER A 266 -75.36 -31.79 10.06
C SER A 266 -73.94 -31.75 10.66
N GLU A 267 -73.43 -32.90 11.15
CA GLU A 267 -72.02 -33.09 11.60
C GLU A 267 -71.01 -32.82 10.49
N ILE A 268 -71.40 -32.95 9.22
CA ILE A 268 -70.60 -32.63 8.04
C ILE A 268 -70.39 -31.11 7.95
N GLY A 269 -71.42 -30.30 8.29
CA GLY A 269 -71.32 -28.82 8.31
C GLY A 269 -70.32 -28.33 9.39
N LYS A 270 -70.26 -29.01 10.53
CA LYS A 270 -69.29 -28.69 11.57
C LYS A 270 -67.86 -29.00 11.12
N ALA A 271 -67.62 -30.16 10.51
CA ALA A 271 -66.31 -30.56 10.02
C ALA A 271 -65.79 -29.58 8.92
N ILE A 272 -66.66 -29.11 8.01
CA ILE A 272 -66.33 -28.10 6.98
C ILE A 272 -66.04 -26.75 7.62
N SER A 273 -66.83 -26.36 8.63
CA SER A 273 -66.63 -25.06 9.34
C SER A 273 -65.31 -25.06 10.09
N ASP A 274 -64.96 -26.16 10.73
CA ASP A 274 -63.70 -26.31 11.47
C ASP A 274 -62.48 -26.28 10.52
N GLU A 275 -62.57 -26.97 9.40
CA GLU A 275 -61.51 -26.94 8.37
C GLU A 275 -61.36 -25.52 7.74
N LYS A 276 -62.44 -24.84 7.49
CA LYS A 276 -62.43 -23.49 6.99
C LYS A 276 -61.88 -22.49 8.02
N ASN A 277 -62.19 -22.64 9.27
CA ASN A 277 -61.62 -21.82 10.36
C ASN A 277 -60.10 -22.10 10.52
N LYS A 278 -59.68 -23.29 10.31
CA LYS A 278 -58.26 -23.65 10.28
C LYS A 278 -57.53 -23.02 9.12
N LEU A 279 -58.11 -23.09 7.89
CA LEU A 279 -57.55 -22.42 6.71
C LEU A 279 -57.51 -20.89 6.86
N ARG A 280 -58.53 -20.28 7.49
CA ARG A 280 -58.49 -18.81 7.79
C ARG A 280 -57.35 -18.45 8.71
N LYS A 281 -57.13 -19.21 9.80
CA LYS A 281 -56.02 -18.99 10.70
C LYS A 281 -54.66 -19.17 10.00
N GLU A 282 -54.56 -20.09 9.06
CA GLU A 282 -53.36 -20.29 8.24
C GLU A 282 -53.07 -19.09 7.31
N ILE A 283 -54.15 -18.57 6.66
CA ILE A 283 -54.06 -17.38 5.80
C ILE A 283 -53.64 -16.16 6.62
N ASP A 284 -54.24 -15.95 7.80
CA ASP A 284 -53.90 -14.82 8.67
C ASP A 284 -52.44 -14.97 9.20
N SER A 285 -52.05 -16.19 9.54
CA SER A 285 -50.64 -16.46 9.95
C SER A 285 -49.69 -16.17 8.83
N LYS A 286 -49.92 -16.61 7.59
CA LYS A 286 -49.07 -16.34 6.43
C LYS A 286 -49.08 -14.87 6.05
N SER A 287 -50.19 -14.17 6.18
CA SER A 287 -50.29 -12.71 5.97
C SER A 287 -49.47 -11.93 6.98
N ASN A 288 -49.48 -12.36 8.24
CA ASN A 288 -48.66 -11.76 9.26
C ASN A 288 -47.13 -12.04 9.01
N GLN A 289 -46.80 -13.28 8.65
CA GLN A 289 -45.44 -13.63 8.27
C GLN A 289 -44.94 -12.79 7.08
N LEU A 290 -45.82 -12.59 6.05
CA LEU A 290 -45.48 -11.75 4.91
C LEU A 290 -45.27 -10.28 5.34
N SER A 291 -46.09 -9.78 6.25
CA SER A 291 -45.95 -8.42 6.80
C SER A 291 -44.66 -8.27 7.61
N ASP A 292 -44.31 -9.27 8.37
CA ASP A 292 -43.07 -9.29 9.15
C ASP A 292 -41.84 -9.38 8.23
N ILE A 293 -41.88 -10.19 7.19
CA ILE A 293 -40.83 -10.27 6.17
C ILE A 293 -40.66 -8.92 5.47
N ILE A 294 -41.76 -8.29 5.08
CA ILE A 294 -41.73 -6.94 4.46
C ILE A 294 -41.11 -5.92 5.44
N ARG A 295 -41.48 -6.01 6.72
CA ARG A 295 -40.91 -5.14 7.78
C ARG A 295 -39.43 -5.40 7.97
N GLU A 296 -38.98 -6.66 8.00
CA GLU A 296 -37.58 -7.02 8.12
C GLU A 296 -36.77 -6.54 6.90
N ILE A 297 -37.29 -6.75 5.68
CA ILE A 297 -36.66 -6.27 4.46
C ILE A 297 -36.48 -4.77 4.51
N LYS A 298 -37.53 -4.02 4.88
CA LYS A 298 -37.47 -2.55 5.04
C LYS A 298 -36.46 -2.14 6.12
N LYS A 299 -36.46 -2.85 7.25
CA LYS A 299 -35.52 -2.58 8.35
C LYS A 299 -34.06 -2.83 7.94
N LYS A 300 -33.81 -3.95 7.22
CA LYS A 300 -32.49 -4.26 6.67
C LYS A 300 -32.03 -3.22 5.65
N ALA A 301 -32.91 -2.87 4.71
CA ALA A 301 -32.59 -1.86 3.69
C ALA A 301 -32.25 -0.49 4.32
N ASN A 302 -33.00 -0.06 5.36
CA ASN A 302 -32.70 1.18 6.08
C ASN A 302 -31.40 1.06 6.90
N ALA A 303 -31.18 -0.05 7.59
CA ALA A 303 -29.96 -0.25 8.38
C ALA A 303 -28.70 -0.31 7.47
N ASP A 304 -28.80 -0.97 6.31
CA ASP A 304 -27.73 -1.01 5.34
C ASP A 304 -27.47 0.39 4.74
N TYR A 305 -28.51 1.14 4.45
CA TYR A 305 -28.38 2.53 3.98
C TYR A 305 -27.69 3.41 5.05
N GLU A 306 -28.13 3.37 6.31
CA GLU A 306 -27.52 4.14 7.40
C GLU A 306 -26.05 3.73 7.62
N LYS A 307 -25.76 2.41 7.63
CA LYS A 307 -24.40 1.90 7.76
C LYS A 307 -23.48 2.42 6.67
N TRP A 308 -23.92 2.39 5.43
CA TRP A 308 -23.17 2.90 4.29
C TRP A 308 -23.07 4.42 4.29
N TYR A 309 -24.12 5.13 4.71
CA TYR A 309 -24.11 6.57 4.84
C TYR A 309 -23.09 7.05 5.87
N PHE A 310 -23.06 6.43 7.06
CA PHE A 310 -22.08 6.77 8.10
C PHE A 310 -20.65 6.36 7.71
N ALA A 311 -20.48 5.22 7.05
CA ALA A 311 -19.18 4.80 6.53
C ALA A 311 -18.64 5.78 5.47
N LEU A 312 -19.52 6.28 4.59
CA LEU A 312 -19.17 7.30 3.59
C LEU A 312 -18.78 8.62 4.24
N GLN A 313 -19.52 9.06 5.26
CA GLN A 313 -19.20 10.29 6.01
C GLN A 313 -17.87 10.15 6.78
N GLY A 314 -17.61 9.00 7.36
CA GLY A 314 -16.32 8.68 8.00
C GLY A 314 -15.16 8.78 7.01
N LYS A 315 -15.30 8.16 5.85
CA LYS A 315 -14.29 8.21 4.77
C LYS A 315 -14.08 9.62 4.21
N LYS A 316 -15.15 10.41 4.07
CA LYS A 316 -15.03 11.82 3.67
C LYS A 316 -14.27 12.65 4.71
N SER A 317 -14.50 12.40 6.00
CA SER A 317 -13.79 13.12 7.07
C SER A 317 -12.31 12.69 7.17
N GLU A 318 -12.00 11.41 6.92
CA GLU A 318 -10.61 10.92 6.82
C GLU A 318 -9.88 11.54 5.62
N LEU A 319 -10.53 11.63 4.46
CA LEU A 319 -9.98 12.25 3.27
C LEU A 319 -9.68 13.74 3.50
N SER A 320 -10.63 14.47 4.09
CA SER A 320 -10.47 15.89 4.44
C SER A 320 -9.36 16.15 5.47
N ARG A 321 -9.07 15.18 6.35
CA ARG A 321 -7.94 15.26 7.28
C ARG A 321 -6.59 14.91 6.64
N ALA A 322 -6.61 14.18 5.53
CA ALA A 322 -5.39 13.80 4.80
C ALA A 322 -4.98 14.84 3.74
N GLU A 323 -5.92 15.74 3.38
CA GLU A 323 -5.72 16.82 2.40
C GLU A 323 -5.37 18.18 3.06
N GLY A 324 -5.45 18.29 4.37
CA GLY A 324 -5.05 19.47 5.17
C GLY A 324 -3.78 19.20 5.97
#